data_22c185e62e089924e7c166d808b8d949
#
_entry.id   22c185e62e089924e7c166d808b8d949
#
_cell.length_a   1.000
_cell.length_b   1.000
_cell.length_c   1.000
_cell.angle_alpha   90.00
_cell.angle_beta   90.00
_cell.angle_gamma   90.00
#
_symmetry.space_group_name_H-M   'P 1'
#
loop_
_entity.id
_entity.type
_entity.pdbx_description
1 polymer ?
#
loop_
_entity_poly.entity_id
_entity_poly.type
_entity_poly.pdbx_seq_one_letter_code
_entity_poly.pdbx_strand_id
1 'polypeptide(L)'
;MFLSRIIIIFLFLCVSVLNAAEPFVTFISADAKLPLVTPQNRSFSIWCDDAEHRGVLLAVRNLQTDFEKVTTVKPELSNIAGKEVRIIIGSFDKSPLIRQLVKTGKLDGKELRGKNEKYIIT
;
A
#
# COMPACT_ATOMS: atom_id res chain seq x y z
N MET A 1 -20.49 -1.18 49.77
CA MET A 1 -19.06 -1.51 49.55
C MET A 1 -18.80 -2.48 48.39
N PHE A 2 -19.65 -3.49 48.15
CA PHE A 2 -19.53 -4.40 47.04
C PHE A 2 -19.84 -3.77 45.66
N LEU A 3 -20.86 -2.93 45.57
CA LEU A 3 -21.27 -2.27 44.33
C LEU A 3 -20.19 -1.33 43.76
N SER A 4 -19.48 -0.60 44.65
CA SER A 4 -18.41 0.28 44.26
C SER A 4 -17.19 -0.47 43.68
N ARG A 5 -16.89 -1.66 44.17
CA ARG A 5 -15.79 -2.50 43.65
C ARG A 5 -16.13 -3.09 42.29
N ILE A 6 -17.39 -3.45 42.04
CA ILE A 6 -17.85 -3.97 40.74
C ILE A 6 -17.78 -2.88 39.68
N ILE A 7 -18.15 -1.64 39.98
CA ILE A 7 -18.08 -0.48 39.08
C ILE A 7 -16.62 -0.20 38.69
N ILE A 8 -15.69 -0.28 39.63
CA ILE A 8 -14.26 -0.06 39.36
C ILE A 8 -13.68 -1.15 38.46
N ILE A 9 -14.08 -2.40 38.66
CA ILE A 9 -13.67 -3.53 37.80
C ILE A 9 -14.22 -3.37 36.39
N PHE A 10 -15.47 -2.90 36.26
CA PHE A 10 -16.10 -2.67 34.95
C PHE A 10 -15.46 -1.47 34.22
N LEU A 11 -15.04 -0.43 34.96
CA LEU A 11 -14.32 0.69 34.37
C LEU A 11 -12.91 0.30 33.88
N PHE A 12 -12.27 -0.65 34.56
CA PHE A 12 -10.94 -1.15 34.16
C PHE A 12 -10.99 -2.10 32.96
N LEU A 13 -12.13 -2.78 32.74
CA LEU A 13 -12.31 -3.69 31.60
C LEU A 13 -12.66 -2.94 30.30
N CYS A 14 -13.06 -1.66 30.38
CA CYS A 14 -13.36 -0.82 29.21
C CYS A 14 -12.14 -0.10 28.63
N VAL A 15 -10.93 -0.28 29.17
CA VAL A 15 -9.69 0.09 28.50
C VAL A 15 -9.34 -1.01 27.49
N SER A 16 -10.27 -1.32 26.62
CA SER A 16 -10.04 -2.15 25.45
C SER A 16 -9.11 -1.39 24.54
N VAL A 17 -7.93 -1.90 24.41
CA VAL A 17 -6.86 -1.60 23.49
C VAL A 17 -7.41 -1.09 22.16
N LEU A 18 -7.48 0.22 22.01
CA LEU A 18 -7.54 0.85 20.69
C LEU A 18 -6.16 0.60 20.06
N ASN A 19 -5.97 -0.59 19.51
CA ASN A 19 -4.92 -0.81 18.52
C ASN A 19 -5.34 0.00 17.29
N ALA A 20 -4.99 1.28 17.27
CA ALA A 20 -4.98 2.02 16.04
C ALA A 20 -4.00 1.27 15.12
N ALA A 21 -4.49 0.72 14.02
CA ALA A 21 -3.63 0.16 13.00
C ALA A 21 -2.61 1.22 12.63
N GLU A 22 -1.33 0.86 12.60
CA GLU A 22 -0.28 1.78 12.18
C GLU A 22 -0.62 2.34 10.80
N PRO A 23 -0.50 3.65 10.59
CA PRO A 23 -0.81 4.22 9.29
C PRO A 23 0.13 3.62 8.24
N PHE A 24 -0.45 3.07 7.18
CA PHE A 24 0.31 2.48 6.07
C PHE A 24 1.13 3.54 5.32
N VAL A 25 0.64 4.77 5.27
CA VAL A 25 1.34 5.91 4.68
C VAL A 25 1.62 6.93 5.78
N THR A 26 2.86 7.33 5.90
CA THR A 26 3.30 8.36 6.85
C THR A 26 3.99 9.51 6.13
N PHE A 27 3.80 10.71 6.64
CA PHE A 27 4.53 11.91 6.21
C PHE A 27 5.70 12.25 7.14
N ILE A 28 5.94 11.43 8.17
CA ILE A 28 7.03 11.60 9.13
C ILE A 28 8.23 10.79 8.64
N SER A 29 9.30 11.47 8.27
CA SER A 29 10.51 10.84 7.71
C SER A 29 11.11 9.76 8.61
N ALA A 30 11.04 9.95 9.95
CA ALA A 30 11.60 9.00 10.91
C ALA A 30 10.87 7.65 10.92
N ASP A 31 9.57 7.64 10.55
CA ASP A 31 8.73 6.44 10.56
C ASP A 31 8.65 5.77 9.17
N ALA A 32 9.20 6.42 8.14
CA ALA A 32 9.14 5.92 6.78
C ALA A 32 10.08 4.72 6.58
N LYS A 33 9.49 3.55 6.37
CA LYS A 33 10.25 2.32 6.03
C LYS A 33 10.76 2.35 4.58
N LEU A 34 10.04 3.00 3.67
CA LEU A 34 10.40 3.18 2.26
C LEU A 34 10.13 4.62 1.84
N PRO A 35 11.15 5.48 1.83
CA PRO A 35 10.99 6.84 1.34
C PRO A 35 10.80 6.83 -0.17
N LEU A 36 9.68 7.36 -0.66
CA LEU A 36 9.38 7.48 -2.09
C LEU A 36 10.03 8.73 -2.68
N VAL A 37 9.90 9.85 -1.97
CA VAL A 37 10.50 11.13 -2.36
C VAL A 37 11.26 11.70 -1.18
N THR A 38 12.52 12.04 -1.40
CA THR A 38 13.37 12.72 -0.42
C THR A 38 14.04 13.94 -1.07
N PRO A 39 14.61 14.88 -0.30
CA PRO A 39 15.39 15.97 -0.86
C PRO A 39 16.54 15.51 -1.77
N GLN A 40 17.12 14.34 -1.48
CA GLN A 40 18.25 13.75 -2.21
C GLN A 40 17.80 12.84 -3.35
N ASN A 41 16.60 12.26 -3.27
CA ASN A 41 16.06 11.40 -4.32
C ASN A 41 14.65 11.86 -4.70
N ARG A 42 14.56 12.53 -5.83
CA ARG A 42 13.33 13.08 -6.40
C ARG A 42 12.85 12.31 -7.63
N SER A 43 13.32 11.08 -7.80
CA SER A 43 12.96 10.24 -8.93
C SER A 43 12.54 8.86 -8.45
N PHE A 44 11.41 8.36 -8.95
CA PHE A 44 10.97 6.97 -8.79
C PHE A 44 9.99 6.62 -9.90
N SER A 45 9.77 5.34 -10.11
CA SER A 45 8.80 4.88 -11.10
C SER A 45 7.68 4.05 -10.49
N ILE A 46 6.52 4.10 -11.14
CA ILE A 46 5.39 3.23 -10.91
C ILE A 46 5.36 2.23 -12.06
N TRP A 47 5.49 0.96 -11.74
CA TRP A 47 5.39 -0.10 -12.72
C TRP A 47 3.94 -0.56 -12.86
N CYS A 48 3.46 -0.65 -14.10
CA CYS A 48 2.18 -1.23 -14.43
C CYS A 48 2.25 -1.81 -15.85
N ASP A 49 1.71 -3.00 -16.06
CA ASP A 49 1.66 -3.62 -17.38
C ASP A 49 0.68 -2.87 -18.30
N ASP A 50 1.04 -2.67 -19.57
CA ASP A 50 0.19 -2.00 -20.55
C ASP A 50 -1.07 -2.81 -20.89
N ALA A 51 -1.03 -4.12 -20.69
CA ALA A 51 -2.16 -5.03 -20.90
C ALA A 51 -3.12 -5.11 -19.70
N GLU A 52 -2.90 -4.27 -18.67
CA GLU A 52 -3.70 -4.27 -17.46
C GLU A 52 -5.15 -3.78 -17.73
N HIS A 53 -6.06 -4.07 -16.82
CA HIS A 53 -7.44 -3.59 -16.91
C HIS A 53 -7.49 -2.06 -17.03
N ARG A 54 -8.36 -1.56 -17.88
CA ARG A 54 -8.50 -0.12 -18.15
C ARG A 54 -8.72 0.72 -16.88
N GLY A 55 -9.47 0.19 -15.91
CA GLY A 55 -9.69 0.84 -14.62
C GLY A 55 -8.40 0.98 -13.82
N VAL A 56 -7.56 -0.04 -13.81
CA VAL A 56 -6.25 -0.02 -13.14
C VAL A 56 -5.32 0.98 -13.82
N LEU A 57 -5.24 0.99 -15.15
CA LEU A 57 -4.44 1.96 -15.91
C LEU A 57 -4.87 3.41 -15.62
N LEU A 58 -6.17 3.66 -15.50
CA LEU A 58 -6.70 4.97 -15.14
C LEU A 58 -6.29 5.35 -13.71
N ALA A 59 -6.44 4.43 -12.75
CA ALA A 59 -6.05 4.66 -11.36
C ALA A 59 -4.54 4.96 -11.23
N VAL A 60 -3.70 4.26 -11.97
CA VAL A 60 -2.24 4.50 -12.01
C VAL A 60 -1.91 5.91 -12.51
N ARG A 61 -2.58 6.38 -13.57
CA ARG A 61 -2.39 7.75 -14.09
C ARG A 61 -2.86 8.80 -13.09
N ASN A 62 -3.98 8.57 -12.41
CA ASN A 62 -4.46 9.45 -11.36
C ASN A 62 -3.45 9.52 -10.21
N LEU A 63 -2.95 8.37 -9.76
CA LEU A 63 -1.93 8.29 -8.72
C LEU A 63 -0.65 9.06 -9.11
N GLN A 64 -0.19 8.92 -10.36
CA GLN A 64 0.95 9.69 -10.87
C GLN A 64 0.71 11.21 -10.75
N THR A 65 -0.49 11.65 -11.14
CA THR A 65 -0.89 13.06 -11.06
C THR A 65 -0.97 13.55 -9.62
N ASP A 66 -1.46 12.72 -8.71
CA ASP A 66 -1.56 13.07 -7.29
C ASP A 66 -0.17 13.18 -6.64
N PHE A 67 0.77 12.29 -6.98
CA PHE A 67 2.17 12.45 -6.58
C PHE A 67 2.75 13.77 -7.07
N GLU A 68 2.55 14.11 -8.35
CA GLU A 68 3.03 15.36 -8.93
C GLU A 68 2.48 16.58 -8.18
N LYS A 69 1.17 16.58 -7.87
CA LYS A 69 0.52 17.70 -7.15
C LYS A 69 1.03 17.85 -5.71
N VAL A 70 1.26 16.75 -5.02
CA VAL A 70 1.63 16.76 -3.59
C VAL A 70 3.12 17.00 -3.41
N THR A 71 3.96 16.38 -4.25
CA THR A 71 5.41 16.36 -4.05
C THR A 71 6.18 17.21 -5.04
N THR A 72 5.52 17.77 -6.07
CA THR A 72 6.15 18.39 -7.26
C THR A 72 7.04 17.44 -8.05
N VAL A 73 6.98 16.13 -7.76
CA VAL A 73 7.72 15.07 -8.44
C VAL A 73 6.74 14.21 -9.20
N LYS A 74 6.90 14.14 -10.52
CA LYS A 74 6.11 13.25 -11.37
C LYS A 74 6.82 11.92 -11.50
N PRO A 75 6.31 10.83 -10.92
CA PRO A 75 6.91 9.51 -11.10
C PRO A 75 6.80 9.06 -12.55
N GLU A 76 7.79 8.34 -13.03
CA GLU A 76 7.75 7.73 -14.35
C GLU A 76 6.79 6.52 -14.35
N LEU A 77 5.95 6.40 -15.37
CA LEU A 77 5.19 5.17 -15.61
C LEU A 77 6.01 4.25 -16.48
N SER A 78 6.23 3.03 -16.03
CA SER A 78 7.04 2.04 -16.72
C SER A 78 6.34 0.69 -16.77
N ASN A 79 6.49 -0.02 -17.87
CA ASN A 79 6.16 -1.43 -18.02
C ASN A 79 7.40 -2.33 -17.97
N ILE A 80 8.59 -1.74 -17.82
CA ILE A 80 9.88 -2.42 -17.72
C ILE A 80 10.32 -2.42 -16.26
N ALA A 81 10.57 -3.60 -15.71
CA ALA A 81 11.10 -3.71 -14.34
C ALA A 81 12.56 -3.22 -14.33
N GLY A 82 12.78 -2.03 -13.80
CA GLY A 82 14.10 -1.41 -13.62
C GLY A 82 14.53 -1.33 -12.17
N LYS A 83 15.76 -0.86 -11.93
CA LYS A 83 16.33 -0.73 -10.58
C LYS A 83 15.62 0.30 -9.70
N GLU A 84 14.89 1.24 -10.29
CA GLU A 84 14.28 2.37 -9.61
C GLU A 84 12.75 2.24 -9.44
N VAL A 85 12.18 1.04 -9.73
CA VAL A 85 10.77 0.80 -9.49
C VAL A 85 10.51 0.76 -7.99
N ARG A 86 9.68 1.68 -7.51
CA ARG A 86 9.29 1.81 -6.10
C ARG A 86 7.89 1.33 -5.82
N ILE A 87 7.01 1.45 -6.81
CA ILE A 87 5.61 1.04 -6.70
C ILE A 87 5.30 0.10 -7.85
N ILE A 88 4.75 -1.05 -7.54
CA ILE A 88 4.29 -2.04 -8.52
C ILE A 88 2.78 -2.17 -8.36
N ILE A 89 2.04 -1.92 -9.44
CA ILE A 89 0.58 -2.02 -9.47
C ILE A 89 0.19 -3.00 -10.56
N GLY A 90 -0.71 -3.91 -10.23
CA GLY A 90 -1.24 -4.84 -11.21
C GLY A 90 -2.27 -5.78 -10.61
N SER A 91 -3.07 -6.40 -11.47
CA SER A 91 -4.03 -7.43 -11.10
C SER A 91 -3.40 -8.83 -11.18
N PHE A 92 -3.97 -9.74 -10.42
CA PHE A 92 -3.49 -11.14 -10.39
C PHE A 92 -3.70 -11.87 -11.72
N ASP A 93 -4.76 -11.54 -12.44
CA ASP A 93 -5.12 -12.18 -13.70
C ASP A 93 -4.40 -11.59 -14.92
N LYS A 94 -4.06 -10.31 -14.90
CA LYS A 94 -3.43 -9.64 -16.05
C LYS A 94 -1.92 -9.51 -15.93
N SER A 95 -1.39 -9.14 -14.74
CA SER A 95 0.02 -8.83 -14.59
C SER A 95 0.91 -10.08 -14.48
N PRO A 96 1.81 -10.33 -15.44
CA PRO A 96 2.81 -11.40 -15.33
C PRO A 96 3.74 -11.21 -14.14
N LEU A 97 4.12 -9.96 -13.83
CA LEU A 97 5.01 -9.64 -12.71
C LEU A 97 4.36 -9.97 -11.37
N ILE A 98 3.09 -9.60 -11.17
CA ILE A 98 2.36 -9.95 -9.94
C ILE A 98 2.28 -11.47 -9.77
N ARG A 99 1.96 -12.22 -10.84
CA ARG A 99 1.97 -13.69 -10.80
C ARG A 99 3.34 -14.27 -10.45
N GLN A 100 4.41 -13.68 -10.97
CA GLN A 100 5.77 -14.10 -10.66
C GLN A 100 6.11 -13.83 -9.19
N LEU A 101 5.77 -12.67 -8.64
CA LEU A 101 5.97 -12.34 -7.23
C LEU A 101 5.25 -13.32 -6.30
N VAL A 102 4.01 -13.68 -6.64
CA VAL A 102 3.26 -14.69 -5.89
C VAL A 102 3.88 -16.07 -6.03
N LYS A 103 4.28 -16.49 -7.24
CA LYS A 103 4.93 -17.79 -7.48
C LYS A 103 6.24 -17.94 -6.72
N THR A 104 6.99 -16.86 -6.56
CA THR A 104 8.28 -16.85 -5.85
C THR A 104 8.14 -16.61 -4.34
N GLY A 105 6.91 -16.49 -3.82
CA GLY A 105 6.64 -16.26 -2.40
C GLY A 105 6.97 -14.85 -1.90
N LYS A 106 7.25 -13.91 -2.80
CA LYS A 106 7.52 -12.51 -2.46
C LYS A 106 6.24 -11.71 -2.19
N LEU A 107 5.11 -12.23 -2.64
CA LEU A 107 3.78 -11.66 -2.40
C LEU A 107 2.83 -12.80 -2.02
N ASP A 108 2.12 -12.65 -0.89
CA ASP A 108 1.06 -13.60 -0.54
C ASP A 108 -0.23 -13.29 -1.29
N GLY A 109 -0.49 -14.04 -2.34
CA GLY A 109 -1.69 -13.91 -3.17
C GLY A 109 -2.83 -14.85 -2.82
N LYS A 110 -2.70 -15.65 -1.74
CA LYS A 110 -3.71 -16.69 -1.39
C LYS A 110 -5.09 -16.10 -1.17
N GLU A 111 -5.13 -14.95 -0.52
CA GLU A 111 -6.38 -14.28 -0.20
C GLU A 111 -7.05 -13.56 -1.38
N LEU A 112 -6.34 -13.38 -2.49
CA LEU A 112 -6.86 -12.72 -3.68
C LEU A 112 -7.56 -13.69 -4.63
N ARG A 113 -7.20 -14.97 -4.61
CA ARG A 113 -7.75 -15.96 -5.56
C ARG A 113 -9.25 -16.11 -5.42
N GLY A 114 -9.96 -15.95 -6.55
CA GLY A 114 -11.41 -16.10 -6.61
C GLY A 114 -12.19 -15.05 -5.82
N LYS A 115 -11.56 -13.95 -5.44
CA LYS A 115 -12.22 -12.83 -4.78
C LYS A 115 -12.32 -11.64 -5.73
N ASN A 116 -13.51 -11.10 -5.86
CA ASN A 116 -13.74 -9.84 -6.56
C ASN A 116 -13.49 -8.68 -5.58
N GLU A 117 -13.01 -7.56 -6.10
CA GLU A 117 -12.86 -6.30 -5.34
C GLU A 117 -11.94 -6.40 -4.10
N LYS A 118 -11.03 -7.37 -4.06
CA LYS A 118 -10.04 -7.49 -2.99
C LYS A 118 -8.68 -7.01 -3.48
N TYR A 119 -7.97 -6.26 -2.62
CA TYR A 119 -6.62 -5.79 -2.89
C TYR A 119 -5.70 -6.06 -1.70
N ILE A 120 -4.40 -6.08 -1.96
CA ILE A 120 -3.33 -6.14 -0.95
C ILE A 120 -2.39 -4.98 -1.24
N ILE A 121 -1.96 -4.30 -0.18
CA ILE A 121 -0.87 -3.33 -0.20
C ILE A 121 0.22 -3.89 0.74
N THR A 122 1.46 -3.97 0.28
CA THR A 122 2.58 -4.58 1.01
C THR A 122 3.87 -3.82 0.74
#